data_74276dbaa789552c0a1b21d58303646e
#
_entry.id   74276dbaa789552c0a1b21d58303646e
#
_cell.length_a   1.000
_cell.length_b   1.000
_cell.length_c   1.000
_cell.angle_alpha   90.00
_cell.angle_beta   90.00
_cell.angle_gamma   90.00
#
_symmetry.space_group_name_H-M   'P 1'
#
loop_
_entity.id
_entity.type
_entity.pdbx_description
1 polymer ?
#
loop_
_entity_poly.entity_id
_entity_poly.type
_entity_poly.pdbx_seq_one_letter_code
_entity_poly.pdbx_strand_id
1 'polypeptide(L)'
;MKIKQTASTLFLIAMLCLGATKAKAQVNAQLFYDFGSDRKFVTLTLEMFKQDKWGNTYFFIDHDFNYDQHVKGPNLAPGGTYFEIARCLNFWQNSAIKNLSLHVEYNGGITASYPINNAWLAGVDYFLHTKDFKNTLNLKALYKNIKEKDSNVPMQFTAVWAMNDLFGVKGLKFDGFADFWWEDHLVDFREDGTADKKSTVFITEPQLWYNVGQHFGVDNLSLGTEIELSNNFGSTGGFKCRPCLGVKWDF
;
A
#
# COMPACT_ATOMS: atom_id res chain seq x y z
N MET A 1 31.13 9.85 -11.90
CA MET A 1 29.97 9.17 -12.57
C MET A 1 28.72 9.08 -11.68
N LYS A 2 28.83 9.18 -10.35
CA LYS A 2 27.70 9.05 -9.39
C LYS A 2 26.69 10.23 -9.40
N ILE A 3 27.09 11.45 -9.74
CA ILE A 3 26.20 12.64 -9.70
C ILE A 3 25.16 12.65 -10.85
N LYS A 4 25.45 12.01 -11.98
CA LYS A 4 24.53 11.98 -13.13
C LYS A 4 23.32 11.04 -12.94
N GLN A 5 23.45 9.99 -12.14
CA GLN A 5 22.34 9.06 -11.87
C GLN A 5 21.30 9.66 -10.90
N THR A 6 21.75 10.39 -9.89
CA THR A 6 20.85 11.05 -8.91
C THR A 6 20.02 12.15 -9.57
N ALA A 7 20.62 12.91 -10.51
CA ALA A 7 19.92 13.95 -11.26
C ALA A 7 18.85 13.37 -12.21
N SER A 8 19.11 12.19 -12.82
CA SER A 8 18.13 11.54 -13.70
C SER A 8 16.91 11.03 -12.94
N THR A 9 17.09 10.49 -11.74
CA THR A 9 15.98 10.00 -10.92
C THR A 9 15.10 11.14 -10.41
N LEU A 10 15.71 12.24 -9.96
CA LEU A 10 14.99 13.46 -9.57
C LEU A 10 14.26 14.11 -10.76
N PHE A 11 14.82 14.06 -11.96
CA PHE A 11 14.21 14.59 -13.18
C PHE A 11 13.00 13.74 -13.63
N LEU A 12 13.04 12.42 -13.46
CA LEU A 12 11.90 11.53 -13.73
C LEU A 12 10.73 11.80 -12.78
N ILE A 13 11.01 12.01 -11.50
CA ILE A 13 10.00 12.38 -10.49
C ILE A 13 9.40 13.75 -10.83
N ALA A 14 10.21 14.73 -11.23
CA ALA A 14 9.74 16.05 -11.63
C ALA A 14 8.90 16.03 -12.92
N MET A 15 9.19 15.15 -13.89
CA MET A 15 8.40 15.00 -15.11
C MET A 15 7.03 14.37 -14.88
N LEU A 16 6.88 13.46 -13.90
CA LEU A 16 5.58 12.91 -13.50
C LEU A 16 4.65 13.98 -12.91
N CYS A 17 5.21 15.06 -12.35
CA CYS A 17 4.45 16.18 -11.77
C CYS A 17 3.88 17.16 -12.80
N LEU A 18 4.37 17.20 -14.04
CA LEU A 18 4.02 18.24 -15.02
C LEU A 18 2.86 17.89 -15.98
N GLY A 19 2.28 16.70 -15.88
CA GLY A 19 1.28 16.18 -16.83
C GLY A 19 -0.19 16.21 -16.38
N ALA A 20 -0.54 16.76 -15.23
CA ALA A 20 -1.88 16.66 -14.66
C ALA A 20 -2.87 17.67 -15.28
N THR A 21 -3.27 17.49 -16.54
CA THR A 21 -4.44 18.16 -17.10
C THR A 21 -5.73 17.45 -16.67
N LYS A 22 -6.50 18.08 -15.76
CA LYS A 22 -7.94 17.88 -15.45
C LYS A 22 -8.50 16.44 -15.37
N ALA A 23 -7.71 15.44 -15.10
CA ALA A 23 -8.23 14.15 -14.66
C ALA A 23 -8.41 14.22 -13.13
N LYS A 24 -9.62 13.94 -12.64
CA LYS A 24 -9.90 13.85 -11.19
C LYS A 24 -9.29 12.56 -10.60
N ALA A 25 -8.01 12.34 -10.79
CA ALA A 25 -7.24 11.32 -10.12
C ALA A 25 -6.67 11.95 -8.83
N GLN A 26 -6.87 11.30 -7.70
CA GLN A 26 -6.14 11.61 -6.49
C GLN A 26 -4.80 10.87 -6.58
N VAL A 27 -3.74 11.63 -6.71
CA VAL A 27 -2.37 11.11 -6.75
C VAL A 27 -1.64 11.70 -5.56
N ASN A 28 -0.91 10.89 -4.84
CA ASN A 28 -0.05 11.36 -3.76
C ASN A 28 1.31 10.65 -3.75
N ALA A 29 2.28 11.29 -3.14
CA ALA A 29 3.56 10.70 -2.79
C ALA A 29 3.73 10.73 -1.27
N GLN A 30 4.17 9.62 -0.71
CA GLN A 30 4.41 9.46 0.71
C GLN A 30 5.86 9.04 0.93
N LEU A 31 6.53 9.64 1.88
CA LEU A 31 7.89 9.27 2.26
C LEU A 31 7.87 8.86 3.73
N PHE A 32 8.14 7.61 4.01
CA PHE A 32 8.15 7.04 5.34
C PHE A 32 9.57 6.73 5.82
N TYR A 33 9.77 6.82 7.12
CA TYR A 33 10.88 6.20 7.80
C TYR A 33 10.36 5.15 8.79
N ASP A 34 10.84 3.91 8.66
CA ASP A 34 10.44 2.78 9.48
C ASP A 34 11.32 2.68 10.74
N PHE A 35 10.66 2.61 11.91
CA PHE A 35 11.27 2.46 13.23
C PHE A 35 11.15 1.04 13.78
N GLY A 36 10.70 0.09 13.00
CA GLY A 36 10.61 -1.31 13.41
C GLY A 36 11.93 -1.85 13.94
N SER A 37 11.87 -2.82 14.83
CA SER A 37 13.07 -3.42 15.41
C SER A 37 13.92 -4.15 14.37
N ASP A 38 13.29 -4.66 13.33
CA ASP A 38 13.83 -5.44 12.21
C ASP A 38 13.95 -4.65 10.89
N ARG A 39 13.48 -3.41 10.86
CA ARG A 39 13.55 -2.50 9.70
C ARG A 39 14.01 -1.13 10.15
N LYS A 40 14.85 -0.48 9.36
CA LYS A 40 15.29 0.91 9.56
C LYS A 40 15.67 1.49 8.21
N PHE A 41 14.66 1.67 7.36
CA PHE A 41 14.86 2.17 6.01
C PHE A 41 13.80 3.21 5.65
N VAL A 42 13.96 3.82 4.49
CA VAL A 42 13.03 4.80 3.93
C VAL A 42 12.23 4.12 2.84
N THR A 43 10.91 4.31 2.84
CA THR A 43 10.01 3.90 1.76
C THR A 43 9.42 5.13 1.08
N LEU A 44 9.47 5.17 -0.24
CA LEU A 44 8.71 6.10 -1.08
C LEU A 44 7.51 5.36 -1.65
N THR A 45 6.31 5.78 -1.27
CA THR A 45 5.04 5.32 -1.84
C THR A 45 4.52 6.33 -2.84
N LEU A 46 4.18 5.87 -4.04
CA LEU A 46 3.35 6.61 -5.00
C LEU A 46 2.00 5.92 -5.10
N GLU A 47 0.95 6.66 -4.86
CA GLU A 47 -0.42 6.14 -4.83
C GLU A 47 -1.33 6.93 -5.76
N MET A 48 -2.23 6.24 -6.44
CA MET A 48 -3.28 6.84 -7.26
C MET A 48 -4.62 6.16 -7.04
N PHE A 49 -5.65 6.97 -6.82
CA PHE A 49 -7.05 6.57 -6.90
C PHE A 49 -7.76 7.41 -7.98
N LYS A 50 -8.42 6.74 -8.92
CA LYS A 50 -9.17 7.39 -9.99
C LYS A 50 -10.54 6.74 -10.17
N GLN A 51 -11.60 7.52 -10.00
CA GLN A 51 -12.96 7.14 -10.38
C GLN A 51 -13.25 7.45 -11.85
N ASP A 52 -14.06 6.61 -12.48
CA ASP A 52 -14.65 6.84 -13.79
C ASP A 52 -16.10 6.33 -13.86
N LYS A 53 -16.73 6.41 -15.03
CA LYS A 53 -18.13 5.99 -15.22
C LYS A 53 -18.41 4.49 -15.01
N TRP A 54 -17.36 3.66 -14.95
CA TRP A 54 -17.48 2.20 -14.83
C TRP A 54 -17.04 1.69 -13.47
N GLY A 55 -16.46 2.55 -12.61
CA GLY A 55 -15.95 2.17 -11.31
C GLY A 55 -14.71 2.96 -10.92
N ASN A 56 -13.66 2.29 -10.45
CA ASN A 56 -12.42 2.96 -10.07
C ASN A 56 -11.18 2.11 -10.41
N THR A 57 -10.06 2.81 -10.55
CA THR A 57 -8.72 2.22 -10.63
C THR A 57 -7.94 2.72 -9.43
N TYR A 58 -7.24 1.81 -8.78
CA TYR A 58 -6.31 2.10 -7.71
C TYR A 58 -4.97 1.45 -8.02
N PHE A 59 -3.89 2.13 -7.73
CA PHE A 59 -2.58 1.52 -7.65
C PHE A 59 -1.72 2.20 -6.61
N PHE A 60 -0.75 1.46 -6.08
CA PHE A 60 0.40 2.04 -5.40
C PHE A 60 1.68 1.33 -5.81
N ILE A 61 2.79 2.01 -5.58
CA ILE A 61 4.14 1.51 -5.78
C ILE A 61 4.93 1.95 -4.57
N ASP A 62 5.46 0.98 -3.83
CA ASP A 62 6.44 1.20 -2.78
C ASP A 62 7.84 0.97 -3.31
N HIS A 63 8.71 1.87 -2.99
CA HIS A 63 10.13 1.75 -3.29
C HIS A 63 10.94 1.93 -2.01
N ASP A 64 11.54 0.83 -1.56
CA ASP A 64 12.36 0.80 -0.37
C ASP A 64 13.80 1.21 -0.69
N PHE A 65 14.37 2.03 0.19
CA PHE A 65 15.78 2.42 0.14
C PHE A 65 16.50 1.81 1.33
N ASN A 66 17.74 1.33 1.11
CA ASN A 66 18.58 0.71 2.15
C ASN A 66 17.96 -0.54 2.78
N TYR A 67 17.21 -1.33 2.01
CA TYR A 67 16.67 -2.59 2.47
C TYR A 67 17.76 -3.57 2.93
N ASP A 68 18.98 -3.46 2.38
CA ASP A 68 20.12 -4.24 2.83
C ASP A 68 20.69 -3.66 4.13
N GLN A 69 20.39 -4.29 5.26
CA GLN A 69 20.89 -3.93 6.59
C GLN A 69 22.41 -4.06 6.73
N HIS A 70 23.09 -4.67 5.78
CA HIS A 70 24.56 -4.78 5.75
C HIS A 70 25.23 -3.49 5.24
N VAL A 71 24.49 -2.60 4.60
CA VAL A 71 25.02 -1.29 4.17
C VAL A 71 24.93 -0.30 5.33
N LYS A 72 26.03 -0.12 6.04
CA LYS A 72 26.12 0.88 7.12
C LYS A 72 26.20 2.28 6.53
N GLY A 73 25.26 3.16 6.92
CA GLY A 73 25.30 4.60 6.64
C GLY A 73 24.03 5.11 5.94
N PRO A 74 23.90 6.44 5.75
CA PRO A 74 22.77 7.07 5.07
C PRO A 74 22.90 6.87 3.55
N ASN A 75 22.76 5.65 3.08
CA ASN A 75 22.86 5.30 1.68
C ASN A 75 21.44 5.04 1.14
N LEU A 76 20.91 5.96 0.36
CA LEU A 76 19.62 5.79 -0.31
C LEU A 76 19.74 4.88 -1.56
N ALA A 77 20.43 3.76 -1.42
CA ALA A 77 20.49 2.76 -2.49
C ALA A 77 19.13 2.08 -2.63
N PRO A 78 18.67 1.81 -3.86
CA PRO A 78 17.44 1.06 -4.09
C PRO A 78 17.52 -0.33 -3.44
N GLY A 79 16.53 -0.67 -2.61
CA GLY A 79 16.47 -1.94 -1.88
C GLY A 79 15.40 -2.88 -2.39
N GLY A 80 14.26 -2.36 -2.79
CA GLY A 80 13.15 -3.16 -3.30
C GLY A 80 12.06 -2.30 -3.91
N THR A 81 11.16 -2.95 -4.63
CA THR A 81 9.95 -2.31 -5.15
C THR A 81 8.81 -3.31 -5.08
N TYR A 82 7.69 -2.89 -4.52
CA TYR A 82 6.43 -3.63 -4.54
C TYR A 82 5.35 -2.75 -5.15
N PHE A 83 4.40 -3.35 -5.85
CA PHE A 83 3.28 -2.61 -6.41
C PHE A 83 2.02 -3.47 -6.46
N GLU A 84 0.90 -2.77 -6.40
CA GLU A 84 -0.41 -3.33 -6.67
C GLU A 84 -1.15 -2.45 -7.66
N ILE A 85 -1.92 -3.07 -8.55
CA ILE A 85 -2.85 -2.37 -9.42
C ILE A 85 -4.19 -3.09 -9.39
N ALA A 86 -5.24 -2.36 -9.06
CA ALA A 86 -6.58 -2.87 -8.91
C ALA A 86 -7.59 -2.12 -9.79
N ARG A 87 -8.58 -2.85 -10.28
CA ARG A 87 -9.71 -2.31 -11.01
C ARG A 87 -11.02 -2.82 -10.42
N CYS A 88 -11.87 -1.90 -9.97
CA CYS A 88 -13.27 -2.18 -9.64
C CYS A 88 -14.18 -1.80 -10.79
N LEU A 89 -15.13 -2.68 -11.12
CA LEU A 89 -16.12 -2.49 -12.18
C LEU A 89 -17.53 -2.62 -11.61
N ASN A 90 -18.31 -1.58 -11.79
CA ASN A 90 -19.70 -1.51 -11.34
C ASN A 90 -20.61 -1.12 -12.51
N PHE A 91 -21.22 -2.11 -13.13
CA PHE A 91 -22.12 -1.93 -14.28
C PHE A 91 -23.58 -1.70 -13.87
N TRP A 92 -23.91 -1.84 -12.58
CA TRP A 92 -25.27 -1.81 -12.03
C TRP A 92 -25.48 -0.69 -10.99
N GLN A 93 -24.85 0.45 -11.21
CA GLN A 93 -24.86 1.60 -10.30
C GLN A 93 -26.26 2.16 -9.98
N ASN A 94 -27.25 1.89 -10.85
CA ASN A 94 -28.64 2.32 -10.68
C ASN A 94 -29.56 1.23 -10.09
N SER A 95 -28.99 0.15 -9.54
CA SER A 95 -29.75 -0.99 -9.01
C SER A 95 -29.67 -1.08 -7.49
N ALA A 96 -30.39 -2.06 -6.92
CA ALA A 96 -30.31 -2.36 -5.47
C ALA A 96 -28.93 -2.82 -5.00
N ILE A 97 -28.09 -3.33 -5.91
CA ILE A 97 -26.72 -3.78 -5.63
C ILE A 97 -25.65 -2.75 -6.05
N LYS A 98 -26.01 -1.49 -6.13
CA LYS A 98 -25.12 -0.40 -6.58
C LYS A 98 -23.81 -0.28 -5.81
N ASN A 99 -23.75 -0.79 -4.58
CA ASN A 99 -22.55 -0.76 -3.75
C ASN A 99 -21.61 -1.96 -4.00
N LEU A 100 -22.03 -2.94 -4.78
CA LEU A 100 -21.22 -4.10 -5.12
C LEU A 100 -20.46 -3.87 -6.42
N SER A 101 -19.18 -4.16 -6.47
CA SER A 101 -18.34 -4.10 -7.68
C SER A 101 -17.66 -5.44 -7.92
N LEU A 102 -17.35 -5.75 -9.16
CA LEU A 102 -16.35 -6.75 -9.49
C LEU A 102 -14.97 -6.15 -9.23
N HIS A 103 -14.05 -6.94 -8.73
CA HIS A 103 -12.68 -6.54 -8.43
C HIS A 103 -11.68 -7.47 -9.14
N VAL A 104 -10.69 -6.88 -9.78
CA VAL A 104 -9.52 -7.58 -10.34
C VAL A 104 -8.28 -6.83 -9.91
N GLU A 105 -7.26 -7.56 -9.47
CA GLU A 105 -6.02 -6.98 -8.95
C GLU A 105 -4.82 -7.81 -9.37
N TYR A 106 -3.69 -7.15 -9.58
CA TYR A 106 -2.40 -7.77 -9.83
C TYR A 106 -1.34 -7.13 -8.92
N ASN A 107 -0.58 -7.98 -8.25
CA ASN A 107 0.46 -7.60 -7.31
C ASN A 107 1.79 -8.21 -7.74
N GLY A 108 2.88 -7.50 -7.49
CA GLY A 108 4.21 -8.01 -7.78
C GLY A 108 5.31 -7.09 -7.28
N GLY A 109 6.54 -7.54 -7.45
CA GLY A 109 7.67 -6.74 -7.03
C GLY A 109 8.99 -7.48 -7.07
N ILE A 110 10.00 -6.84 -6.52
CA ILE A 110 11.35 -7.35 -6.38
C ILE A 110 11.98 -6.80 -5.11
N THR A 111 12.64 -7.66 -4.34
CA THR A 111 13.55 -7.23 -3.28
C THR A 111 14.97 -7.13 -3.84
N ALA A 112 15.92 -6.67 -3.03
CA ALA A 112 17.34 -6.64 -3.40
C ALA A 112 17.89 -8.04 -3.71
N SER A 113 17.27 -9.11 -3.21
CA SER A 113 17.81 -10.47 -3.23
C SER A 113 16.97 -11.46 -4.06
N TYR A 114 15.64 -11.23 -4.20
CA TYR A 114 14.74 -12.15 -4.89
C TYR A 114 13.49 -11.44 -5.42
N PRO A 115 12.83 -11.98 -6.46
CA PRO A 115 11.54 -11.47 -6.92
C PRO A 115 10.43 -11.82 -5.92
N ILE A 116 9.48 -10.90 -5.74
CA ILE A 116 8.23 -11.17 -5.03
C ILE A 116 7.30 -11.90 -6.01
N ASN A 117 6.76 -13.06 -5.59
CA ASN A 117 5.90 -13.84 -6.45
C ASN A 117 4.65 -13.06 -6.86
N ASN A 118 4.39 -13.04 -8.16
CA ASN A 118 3.23 -12.35 -8.71
C ASN A 118 1.93 -12.98 -8.18
N ALA A 119 0.95 -12.14 -7.86
CA ALA A 119 -0.37 -12.57 -7.46
C ALA A 119 -1.45 -11.95 -8.35
N TRP A 120 -2.46 -12.75 -8.68
CA TRP A 120 -3.70 -12.32 -9.31
C TRP A 120 -4.84 -12.51 -8.33
N LEU A 121 -5.65 -11.48 -8.17
CA LEU A 121 -6.83 -11.51 -7.32
C LEU A 121 -8.06 -11.15 -8.16
N ALA A 122 -9.16 -11.86 -7.93
CA ALA A 122 -10.43 -11.57 -8.58
C ALA A 122 -11.60 -11.89 -7.64
N GLY A 123 -12.60 -11.04 -7.60
CA GLY A 123 -13.76 -11.25 -6.73
C GLY A 123 -14.69 -10.06 -6.67
N VAL A 124 -15.16 -9.75 -5.48
CA VAL A 124 -16.14 -8.70 -5.24
C VAL A 124 -15.63 -7.71 -4.20
N ASP A 125 -16.08 -6.48 -4.35
CA ASP A 125 -15.83 -5.34 -3.45
C ASP A 125 -17.19 -4.71 -3.10
N TYR A 126 -17.51 -4.64 -1.80
CA TYR A 126 -18.71 -4.00 -1.29
C TYR A 126 -18.36 -2.68 -0.63
N PHE A 127 -18.85 -1.58 -1.22
CA PHE A 127 -18.53 -0.22 -0.81
C PHE A 127 -19.58 0.36 0.13
N LEU A 128 -19.17 0.70 1.33
CA LEU A 128 -19.95 1.38 2.36
C LEU A 128 -19.44 2.81 2.51
N HIS A 129 -20.35 3.77 2.70
CA HIS A 129 -19.99 5.16 2.88
C HIS A 129 -21.06 5.94 3.64
N THR A 130 -20.65 7.03 4.31
CA THR A 130 -21.57 8.06 4.82
C THR A 130 -22.14 8.87 3.67
N LYS A 131 -23.25 9.60 3.91
CA LYS A 131 -23.92 10.39 2.85
C LYS A 131 -23.00 11.45 2.24
N ASP A 132 -22.08 11.99 3.00
CA ASP A 132 -21.11 12.99 2.59
C ASP A 132 -19.78 12.41 2.07
N PHE A 133 -19.66 11.07 2.02
CA PHE A 133 -18.45 10.33 1.63
C PHE A 133 -17.20 10.65 2.46
N LYS A 134 -17.37 11.28 3.63
CA LYS A 134 -16.24 11.52 4.54
C LYS A 134 -15.70 10.23 5.14
N ASN A 135 -16.58 9.27 5.42
CA ASN A 135 -16.19 7.96 5.91
C ASN A 135 -16.56 6.90 4.89
N THR A 136 -15.59 6.09 4.52
CA THR A 136 -15.75 4.99 3.56
C THR A 136 -15.17 3.71 4.12
N LEU A 137 -15.74 2.58 3.72
CA LEU A 137 -15.26 1.24 4.02
C LEU A 137 -15.55 0.33 2.82
N ASN A 138 -14.50 -0.25 2.27
CA ASN A 138 -14.59 -1.33 1.30
C ASN A 138 -14.37 -2.68 2.00
N LEU A 139 -15.23 -3.64 1.72
CA LEU A 139 -15.07 -5.03 2.16
C LEU A 139 -14.94 -5.91 0.93
N LYS A 140 -13.83 -6.62 0.81
CA LYS A 140 -13.54 -7.43 -0.38
C LYS A 140 -13.45 -8.92 -0.02
N ALA A 141 -13.95 -9.76 -0.92
CA ALA A 141 -13.75 -11.20 -0.89
C ALA A 141 -13.19 -11.62 -2.26
N LEU A 142 -11.94 -12.05 -2.28
CA LEU A 142 -11.16 -12.24 -3.49
C LEU A 142 -10.61 -13.67 -3.56
N TYR A 143 -10.77 -14.33 -4.71
CA TYR A 143 -9.93 -15.46 -5.06
C TYR A 143 -8.52 -14.94 -5.31
N LYS A 144 -7.51 -15.56 -4.67
CA LYS A 144 -6.11 -15.17 -4.77
C LYS A 144 -5.28 -16.32 -5.31
N ASN A 145 -4.57 -16.07 -6.39
CA ASN A 145 -3.59 -16.99 -6.96
C ASN A 145 -2.21 -16.34 -6.93
N ILE A 146 -1.31 -16.92 -6.15
CA ILE A 146 0.10 -16.49 -6.05
C ILE A 146 0.93 -17.48 -6.84
N LYS A 147 1.74 -16.99 -7.79
CA LYS A 147 2.62 -17.83 -8.60
C LYS A 147 3.58 -18.62 -7.70
N GLU A 148 3.70 -19.93 -7.95
CA GLU A 148 4.61 -20.83 -7.22
C GLU A 148 4.30 -20.98 -5.72
N LYS A 149 3.07 -20.67 -5.31
CA LYS A 149 2.59 -20.88 -3.94
C LYS A 149 1.33 -21.72 -3.94
N ASP A 150 1.25 -22.61 -2.99
CA ASP A 150 0.06 -23.41 -2.75
C ASP A 150 -0.82 -22.78 -1.66
N SER A 151 -2.11 -23.01 -1.76
CA SER A 151 -3.08 -22.67 -0.74
C SER A 151 -4.25 -23.61 -0.77
N ASN A 152 -4.60 -24.18 0.38
CA ASN A 152 -5.82 -25.00 0.51
C ASN A 152 -7.10 -24.16 0.40
N VAL A 153 -7.00 -22.86 0.68
CA VAL A 153 -8.09 -21.89 0.60
C VAL A 153 -7.57 -20.67 -0.18
N PRO A 154 -7.68 -20.64 -1.50
CA PRO A 154 -7.12 -19.58 -2.33
C PRO A 154 -7.98 -18.30 -2.25
N MET A 155 -8.17 -17.77 -1.06
CA MET A 155 -9.01 -16.62 -0.76
C MET A 155 -8.24 -15.56 0.02
N GLN A 156 -8.56 -14.30 -0.27
CA GLN A 156 -8.17 -13.13 0.52
C GLN A 156 -9.42 -12.35 0.92
N PHE A 157 -9.45 -11.91 2.17
CA PHE A 157 -10.41 -10.93 2.66
C PHE A 157 -9.69 -9.64 2.95
N THR A 158 -10.22 -8.54 2.41
CA THR A 158 -9.64 -7.20 2.53
C THR A 158 -10.68 -6.24 3.07
N ALA A 159 -10.29 -5.41 4.05
CA ALA A 159 -11.00 -4.22 4.46
C ALA A 159 -10.14 -2.99 4.16
N VAL A 160 -10.70 -1.98 3.48
CA VAL A 160 -10.03 -0.69 3.23
C VAL A 160 -10.93 0.42 3.76
N TRP A 161 -10.38 1.31 4.57
CA TRP A 161 -11.15 2.41 5.16
C TRP A 161 -10.48 3.77 4.92
N ALA A 162 -11.31 4.80 4.90
CA ALA A 162 -10.85 6.19 4.95
C ALA A 162 -11.88 7.02 5.75
N MET A 163 -11.39 7.73 6.75
CA MET A 163 -12.17 8.63 7.60
C MET A 163 -11.53 10.02 7.55
N ASN A 164 -12.20 10.94 6.89
CA ASN A 164 -11.73 12.32 6.74
C ASN A 164 -12.36 13.20 7.82
N ASP A 165 -11.62 14.23 8.23
CA ASP A 165 -11.98 15.14 9.33
C ASP A 165 -12.36 14.37 10.60
N LEU A 166 -11.54 13.39 10.95
CA LEU A 166 -11.76 12.50 12.11
C LEU A 166 -12.03 13.30 13.36
N PHE A 167 -13.05 12.92 14.13
CA PHE A 167 -13.53 13.62 15.33
C PHE A 167 -13.89 15.11 15.09
N GLY A 168 -14.18 15.50 13.84
CA GLY A 168 -14.46 16.90 13.48
C GLY A 168 -13.22 17.77 13.35
N VAL A 169 -12.02 17.22 13.43
CA VAL A 169 -10.76 17.94 13.24
C VAL A 169 -10.45 18.04 11.75
N LYS A 170 -10.58 19.25 11.20
CA LYS A 170 -10.32 19.50 9.78
C LYS A 170 -8.90 19.08 9.40
N GLY A 171 -8.80 18.29 8.31
CA GLY A 171 -7.54 17.81 7.79
C GLY A 171 -6.91 16.65 8.56
N LEU A 172 -7.59 16.12 9.61
CA LEU A 172 -7.19 14.86 10.25
C LEU A 172 -7.84 13.70 9.52
N LYS A 173 -7.05 12.80 8.96
CA LYS A 173 -7.49 11.64 8.21
C LYS A 173 -6.96 10.35 8.84
N PHE A 174 -7.84 9.37 9.00
CA PHE A 174 -7.47 8.00 9.38
C PHE A 174 -7.87 7.07 8.24
N ASP A 175 -6.89 6.46 7.62
CA ASP A 175 -7.10 5.51 6.52
C ASP A 175 -6.20 4.29 6.68
N GLY A 176 -6.36 3.33 5.78
CA GLY A 176 -5.56 2.12 5.78
C GLY A 176 -6.32 0.92 5.25
N PHE A 177 -5.70 -0.23 5.40
CA PHE A 177 -6.27 -1.50 5.00
C PHE A 177 -5.96 -2.60 6.01
N ALA A 178 -6.67 -3.72 5.87
CA ALA A 178 -6.38 -4.99 6.55
C ALA A 178 -6.64 -6.13 5.59
N ASP A 179 -5.66 -7.01 5.44
CA ASP A 179 -5.69 -8.18 4.59
C ASP A 179 -5.47 -9.45 5.39
N PHE A 180 -6.26 -10.45 5.08
CA PHE A 180 -6.08 -11.81 5.58
C PHE A 180 -6.22 -12.81 4.44
N TRP A 181 -5.21 -13.72 4.30
CA TRP A 181 -5.26 -14.77 3.28
C TRP A 181 -4.60 -16.07 3.74
N TRP A 182 -4.81 -17.12 2.99
CA TRP A 182 -4.16 -18.42 3.16
C TRP A 182 -3.04 -18.57 2.12
N GLU A 183 -1.87 -18.95 2.57
CA GLU A 183 -0.68 -19.20 1.76
C GLU A 183 0.26 -20.14 2.50
N ASP A 184 0.61 -21.25 1.87
CA ASP A 184 1.65 -22.13 2.39
C ASP A 184 3.03 -21.52 2.07
N HIS A 185 3.75 -21.11 3.11
CA HIS A 185 5.05 -20.46 2.96
C HIS A 185 5.98 -20.74 4.15
N LEU A 186 7.26 -20.46 3.94
CA LEU A 186 8.32 -20.62 4.94
C LEU A 186 8.70 -19.26 5.51
N VAL A 187 8.89 -19.22 6.82
CA VAL A 187 9.34 -18.05 7.58
C VAL A 187 10.47 -18.43 8.52
N ASP A 188 11.15 -17.41 9.07
CA ASP A 188 12.20 -17.58 10.10
C ASP A 188 13.29 -18.56 9.68
N PHE A 189 13.91 -18.32 8.51
CA PHE A 189 15.00 -19.10 7.97
C PHE A 189 16.23 -19.08 8.91
N ARG A 190 16.77 -20.26 9.23
CA ARG A 190 17.90 -20.47 10.12
C ARG A 190 19.17 -20.83 9.35
N GLU A 191 20.32 -20.66 9.97
CA GLU A 191 21.63 -20.98 9.37
C GLU A 191 21.78 -22.46 9.00
N ASP A 192 21.08 -23.36 9.71
CA ASP A 192 21.07 -24.82 9.43
C ASP A 192 20.15 -25.19 8.22
N GLY A 193 19.57 -24.18 7.57
CA GLY A 193 18.67 -24.37 6.42
C GLY A 193 17.24 -24.72 6.79
N THR A 194 16.89 -24.78 8.08
CA THR A 194 15.52 -25.01 8.52
C THR A 194 14.71 -23.72 8.51
N ALA A 195 13.38 -23.85 8.37
CA ALA A 195 12.45 -22.74 8.45
C ALA A 195 11.09 -23.23 8.99
N ASP A 196 10.30 -22.32 9.53
CA ASP A 196 8.96 -22.65 10.00
C ASP A 196 7.95 -22.56 8.86
N LYS A 197 7.05 -23.56 8.74
CA LYS A 197 5.95 -23.52 7.79
C LYS A 197 4.75 -22.81 8.40
N LYS A 198 4.16 -21.88 7.64
CA LYS A 198 2.92 -21.18 7.98
C LYS A 198 1.93 -21.35 6.81
N SER A 199 0.64 -21.17 7.11
CA SER A 199 -0.44 -21.33 6.13
C SER A 199 -1.42 -20.16 6.10
N THR A 200 -1.19 -19.14 6.92
CA THR A 200 -2.02 -17.94 6.97
C THR A 200 -1.16 -16.71 7.13
N VAL A 201 -1.59 -15.64 6.50
CA VAL A 201 -0.96 -14.31 6.56
C VAL A 201 -1.99 -13.27 6.93
N PHE A 202 -1.61 -12.35 7.79
CA PHE A 202 -2.36 -11.15 8.10
C PHE A 202 -1.44 -9.94 8.02
N ILE A 203 -1.95 -8.85 7.46
CA ILE A 203 -1.31 -7.54 7.49
C ILE A 203 -2.36 -6.44 7.57
N THR A 204 -2.06 -5.40 8.31
CA THR A 204 -2.83 -4.16 8.34
C THR A 204 -1.89 -2.98 8.51
N GLU A 205 -2.19 -1.89 7.81
CA GLU A 205 -1.42 -0.65 7.83
C GLU A 205 -2.35 0.55 8.08
N PRO A 206 -2.81 0.74 9.33
CA PRO A 206 -3.51 1.96 9.71
C PRO A 206 -2.57 3.17 9.62
N GLN A 207 -3.05 4.22 8.96
CA GLN A 207 -2.37 5.49 8.78
C GLN A 207 -3.17 6.61 9.45
N LEU A 208 -2.47 7.54 10.10
CA LEU A 208 -3.04 8.76 10.64
C LEU A 208 -2.30 9.96 10.06
N TRP A 209 -3.00 10.80 9.30
CA TRP A 209 -2.46 11.96 8.61
C TRP A 209 -3.08 13.25 9.13
N TYR A 210 -2.27 14.29 9.30
CA TYR A 210 -2.76 15.63 9.56
C TYR A 210 -2.23 16.59 8.51
N ASN A 211 -3.13 17.31 7.85
CA ASN A 211 -2.77 18.33 6.87
C ASN A 211 -2.20 19.57 7.60
N VAL A 212 -0.89 19.57 7.79
CA VAL A 212 -0.18 20.68 8.43
C VAL A 212 -0.07 21.88 7.50
N GLY A 213 -0.06 21.66 6.20
CA GLY A 213 0.07 22.69 5.18
C GLY A 213 -1.07 23.70 5.18
N GLN A 214 -2.29 23.29 5.64
CA GLN A 214 -3.43 24.20 5.76
C GLN A 214 -3.14 25.44 6.64
N HIS A 215 -2.18 25.35 7.56
CA HIS A 215 -1.79 26.46 8.43
C HIS A 215 -0.84 27.44 7.75
N PHE A 216 -0.30 27.07 6.59
CA PHE A 216 0.70 27.85 5.85
C PHE A 216 0.23 28.17 4.42
N GLY A 217 -1.03 27.85 4.09
CA GLY A 217 -1.56 28.05 2.74
C GLY A 217 -1.04 27.02 1.70
N VAL A 218 -0.59 25.87 2.15
CA VAL A 218 -0.10 24.76 1.33
C VAL A 218 -0.95 23.52 1.62
N ASP A 219 -2.13 23.44 1.04
CA ASP A 219 -3.13 22.39 1.36
C ASP A 219 -2.70 20.96 0.98
N ASN A 220 -1.59 20.82 0.28
CA ASN A 220 -1.07 19.56 -0.25
C ASN A 220 -0.18 18.78 0.75
N LEU A 221 0.27 19.41 1.84
CA LEU A 221 1.28 18.85 2.74
C LEU A 221 0.64 18.26 3.99
N SER A 222 0.86 16.98 4.22
CA SER A 222 0.48 16.30 5.46
C SER A 222 1.68 15.67 6.16
N LEU A 223 1.64 15.63 7.47
CA LEU A 223 2.51 14.81 8.31
C LEU A 223 1.68 13.71 8.96
N GLY A 224 2.27 12.54 9.13
CA GLY A 224 1.53 11.42 9.67
C GLY A 224 2.38 10.24 10.09
N THR A 225 1.69 9.16 10.37
CA THR A 225 2.26 7.89 10.77
C THR A 225 1.52 6.75 10.11
N GLU A 226 2.23 5.67 9.87
CA GLU A 226 1.70 4.37 9.51
C GLU A 226 2.21 3.34 10.52
N ILE A 227 1.42 2.33 10.81
CA ILE A 227 1.84 1.24 11.69
C ILE A 227 1.54 -0.07 10.97
N GLU A 228 2.56 -0.73 10.41
CA GLU A 228 2.38 -2.11 9.94
C GLU A 228 2.21 -3.04 11.15
N LEU A 229 1.06 -3.69 11.22
CA LEU A 229 0.79 -4.80 12.13
C LEU A 229 0.61 -6.06 11.28
N SER A 230 1.52 -7.01 11.40
CA SER A 230 1.50 -8.19 10.54
C SER A 230 1.69 -9.48 11.36
N ASN A 231 1.22 -10.59 10.79
CA ASN A 231 1.46 -11.93 11.33
C ASN A 231 1.80 -12.90 10.20
N ASN A 232 2.96 -13.53 10.31
CA ASN A 232 3.53 -14.43 9.30
C ASN A 232 3.67 -13.77 7.91
N PHE A 233 3.98 -12.49 7.85
CA PHE A 233 4.09 -11.75 6.60
C PHE A 233 5.54 -11.73 6.07
N GLY A 234 5.68 -11.93 4.76
CA GLY A 234 6.98 -12.04 4.10
C GLY A 234 7.76 -13.27 4.57
N SER A 235 9.01 -13.08 4.95
CA SER A 235 9.89 -14.13 5.49
C SER A 235 9.90 -14.21 7.02
N THR A 236 8.99 -13.48 7.71
CA THR A 236 9.02 -13.32 9.16
C THR A 236 7.80 -13.97 9.80
N GLY A 237 8.02 -14.88 10.75
CA GLY A 237 6.99 -15.55 11.52
C GLY A 237 6.49 -14.75 12.72
N GLY A 238 5.27 -15.07 13.16
CA GLY A 238 4.65 -14.44 14.32
C GLY A 238 4.21 -13.00 14.10
N PHE A 239 3.78 -12.36 15.18
CA PHE A 239 3.29 -10.98 15.17
C PHE A 239 4.44 -9.97 15.12
N LYS A 240 4.30 -8.96 14.26
CA LYS A 240 5.21 -7.81 14.15
C LYS A 240 4.43 -6.50 14.24
N CYS A 241 5.10 -5.48 14.78
CA CYS A 241 4.63 -4.11 14.83
C CYS A 241 5.76 -3.20 14.34
N ARG A 242 5.53 -2.49 13.24
CA ARG A 242 6.53 -1.65 12.58
C ARG A 242 5.96 -0.25 12.38
N PRO A 243 6.20 0.64 13.34
CA PRO A 243 5.72 2.02 13.25
C PRO A 243 6.59 2.84 12.30
N CYS A 244 5.96 3.68 11.46
CA CYS A 244 6.60 4.61 10.56
C CYS A 244 6.17 6.05 10.86
N LEU A 245 7.04 7.01 10.60
CA LEU A 245 6.67 8.42 10.46
C LEU A 245 6.79 8.82 9.00
N GLY A 246 5.84 9.64 8.54
CA GLY A 246 5.77 9.98 7.12
C GLY A 246 5.41 11.43 6.84
N VAL A 247 5.76 11.82 5.62
CA VAL A 247 5.34 13.06 4.96
C VAL A 247 4.57 12.67 3.72
N LYS A 248 3.41 13.28 3.49
CA LYS A 248 2.60 13.06 2.29
C LYS A 248 2.38 14.35 1.54
N TRP A 249 2.47 14.26 0.23
CA TRP A 249 2.15 15.33 -0.71
C TRP A 249 1.05 14.86 -1.67
N ASP A 250 -0.07 15.55 -1.68
CA ASP A 250 -1.18 15.36 -2.61
C ASP A 250 -0.99 16.26 -3.85
N PHE A 251 -1.15 15.71 -5.09
CA PHE A 251 -0.94 16.43 -6.35
C PHE A 251 -2.22 17.00 -6.95
#